data_05b0534d0521f5411f9dd3fdaa2285c4
#
_entry.id   05b0534d0521f5411f9dd3fdaa2285c4
#
_cell.length_a   1.000
_cell.length_b   1.000
_cell.length_c   1.000
_cell.angle_alpha   90.00
_cell.angle_beta   90.00
_cell.angle_gamma   90.00
#
_symmetry.space_group_name_H-M   'P 1'
#
loop_
_entity.id
_entity.type
_entity.pdbx_description
1 polymer ?
#
loop_
_entity_poly.entity_id
_entity_poly.type
_entity_poly.pdbx_seq_one_letter_code
_entity_poly.pdbx_strand_id
1 'polypeptide(L)'
;MKKLLMILATIVLSISIVGCSSSSKKYDSDINKILEYINKERLDSKKQLERKNVNIEVYDVNYNLDRIKGQYNTYKITFPDKKDKPDTDVYLINKENKVVRFSSGDESIVANMLQKKVYEENNNKSLKAEF
;
A
#
# COMPACT_ATOMS: atom_id res chain seq x y z
N MET A 1 6.78 -2.22 46.05
CA MET A 1 7.93 -2.01 45.13
C MET A 1 8.06 -3.08 44.07
N LYS A 2 7.95 -4.40 44.41
CA LYS A 2 8.05 -5.47 43.40
C LYS A 2 6.93 -5.41 42.31
N LYS A 3 5.72 -4.99 42.65
CA LYS A 3 4.60 -4.83 41.70
C LYS A 3 4.82 -3.69 40.72
N LEU A 4 5.48 -2.61 41.14
CA LEU A 4 5.77 -1.48 40.29
C LEU A 4 6.86 -1.81 39.25
N LEU A 5 7.85 -2.61 39.63
CA LEU A 5 8.91 -3.08 38.75
C LEU A 5 8.37 -4.02 37.66
N MET A 6 7.40 -4.88 38.00
CA MET A 6 6.75 -5.77 37.02
C MET A 6 5.92 -4.97 36.00
N ILE A 7 5.23 -3.93 36.42
CA ILE A 7 4.45 -3.06 35.55
C ILE A 7 5.37 -2.33 34.57
N LEU A 8 6.51 -1.84 35.06
CA LEU A 8 7.49 -1.16 34.21
C LEU A 8 8.09 -2.13 33.16
N ALA A 9 8.40 -3.35 33.56
CA ALA A 9 8.92 -4.36 32.64
C ALA A 9 7.89 -4.74 31.56
N THR A 10 6.61 -4.81 31.93
CA THR A 10 5.54 -5.09 30.98
C THR A 10 5.33 -3.96 29.99
N ILE A 11 5.46 -2.72 30.44
CA ILE A 11 5.36 -1.52 29.56
C ILE A 11 6.53 -1.48 28.58
N VAL A 12 7.74 -1.79 29.03
CA VAL A 12 8.92 -1.81 28.16
C VAL A 12 8.80 -2.91 27.08
N LEU A 13 8.26 -4.08 27.44
CA LEU A 13 8.00 -5.17 26.49
C LEU A 13 6.94 -4.77 25.47
N SER A 14 5.89 -4.07 25.89
CA SER A 14 4.83 -3.58 25.00
C SER A 14 5.36 -2.57 23.99
N ILE A 15 6.26 -1.68 24.41
CA ILE A 15 6.91 -0.70 23.54
C ILE A 15 7.82 -1.40 22.53
N SER A 16 8.52 -2.45 22.91
CA SER A 16 9.38 -3.20 22.00
C SER A 16 8.57 -3.90 20.90
N ILE A 17 7.39 -4.44 21.22
CA ILE A 17 6.49 -5.07 20.26
C ILE A 17 5.94 -4.03 19.28
N VAL A 18 5.57 -2.85 19.77
CA VAL A 18 5.12 -1.74 18.91
C VAL A 18 6.25 -1.26 18.00
N GLY A 19 7.49 -1.26 18.46
CA GLY A 19 8.66 -0.93 17.66
C GLY A 19 8.89 -1.88 16.48
N CYS A 20 8.59 -3.17 16.63
CA CYS A 20 8.74 -4.17 15.55
C CYS A 20 7.72 -4.01 14.43
N SER A 21 6.56 -3.37 14.67
CA SER A 21 5.54 -3.11 13.65
C SER A 21 5.68 -1.74 12.98
N SER A 22 6.72 -0.97 13.27
CA SER A 22 6.92 0.40 12.78
C SER A 22 7.10 0.48 11.27
N SER A 23 7.65 -0.55 10.60
CA SER A 23 7.83 -0.58 9.14
C SER A 23 6.50 -0.62 8.38
N SER A 24 5.48 -1.32 8.89
CA SER A 24 4.15 -1.32 8.28
C SER A 24 3.42 0.00 8.46
N LYS A 25 3.59 0.67 9.61
CA LYS A 25 2.96 1.97 9.91
C LYS A 25 3.40 3.09 8.98
N LYS A 26 4.61 3.02 8.46
CA LYS A 26 5.14 4.03 7.52
C LYS A 26 4.26 4.23 6.30
N TYR A 27 3.60 3.18 5.83
CA TYR A 27 2.79 3.19 4.63
C TYR A 27 1.28 3.15 4.90
N ASP A 28 0.85 3.01 6.15
CA ASP A 28 -0.55 2.82 6.52
C ASP A 28 -1.45 3.95 6.04
N SER A 29 -1.03 5.19 6.25
CA SER A 29 -1.81 6.37 5.85
C SER A 29 -2.05 6.40 4.35
N ASP A 30 -1.00 6.16 3.58
CA ASP A 30 -1.06 6.15 2.11
C ASP A 30 -1.91 4.99 1.60
N ILE A 31 -1.71 3.79 2.14
CA ILE A 31 -2.47 2.59 1.76
C ILE A 31 -3.95 2.79 2.04
N ASN A 32 -4.31 3.30 3.22
CA ASN A 32 -5.71 3.57 3.56
C ASN A 32 -6.35 4.59 2.62
N LYS A 33 -5.62 5.63 2.28
CA LYS A 33 -6.07 6.65 1.33
C LYS A 33 -6.30 6.09 -0.07
N ILE A 34 -5.41 5.24 -0.54
CA ILE A 34 -5.52 4.58 -1.84
C ILE A 34 -6.70 3.60 -1.85
N LEU A 35 -6.89 2.80 -0.80
CA LEU A 35 -8.04 1.89 -0.68
C LEU A 35 -9.36 2.66 -0.67
N GLU A 36 -9.42 3.78 0.02
CA GLU A 36 -10.60 4.67 -0.01
C GLU A 36 -10.89 5.18 -1.42
N TYR A 37 -9.86 5.59 -2.14
CA TYR A 37 -9.96 6.01 -3.54
C TYR A 37 -10.50 4.88 -4.43
N ILE A 38 -9.94 3.68 -4.32
CA ILE A 38 -10.38 2.51 -5.09
C ILE A 38 -11.84 2.19 -4.80
N ASN A 39 -12.26 2.24 -3.54
CA ASN A 39 -13.64 1.96 -3.15
C ASN A 39 -14.63 3.00 -3.68
N LYS A 40 -14.23 4.25 -3.78
CA LYS A 40 -15.05 5.31 -4.41
C LYS A 40 -15.21 5.09 -5.92
N GLU A 41 -14.19 4.64 -6.60
CA GLU A 41 -14.24 4.33 -8.03
C GLU A 41 -15.06 3.07 -8.34
N ARG A 42 -15.19 2.17 -7.36
CA ARG A 42 -15.94 0.90 -7.47
C ARG A 42 -17.39 1.02 -7.01
N LEU A 43 -18.10 2.04 -7.43
CA LEU A 43 -19.47 2.32 -7.01
C LEU A 43 -20.46 1.17 -7.26
N ASP A 44 -20.21 0.36 -8.28
CA ASP A 44 -21.06 -0.79 -8.64
C ASP A 44 -20.72 -2.06 -7.85
N SER A 45 -19.67 -2.04 -7.04
CA SER A 45 -19.27 -3.21 -6.27
C SER A 45 -20.00 -3.26 -4.93
N LYS A 46 -20.65 -4.40 -4.66
CA LYS A 46 -21.38 -4.64 -3.40
C LYS A 46 -20.46 -4.78 -2.19
N LYS A 47 -19.17 -5.02 -2.40
CA LYS A 47 -18.20 -5.22 -1.31
C LYS A 47 -17.10 -4.18 -1.41
N GLN A 48 -16.88 -3.47 -0.30
CA GLN A 48 -15.71 -2.62 -0.17
C GLN A 48 -14.45 -3.46 0.02
N LEU A 49 -13.36 -3.01 -0.58
CA LEU A 49 -12.05 -3.61 -0.35
C LEU A 49 -11.49 -3.22 1.00
N GLU A 50 -11.13 -4.20 1.79
CA GLU A 50 -10.35 -4.04 3.00
C GLU A 50 -8.91 -4.45 2.74
N ARG A 51 -7.99 -3.98 3.57
CA ARG A 51 -6.56 -4.30 3.43
C ARG A 51 -6.27 -5.81 3.38
N LYS A 52 -7.02 -6.62 4.12
CA LYS A 52 -6.90 -8.08 4.12
C LYS A 52 -7.24 -8.76 2.79
N ASN A 53 -7.95 -8.06 1.90
CA ASN A 53 -8.38 -8.58 0.60
C ASN A 53 -7.41 -8.27 -0.54
N VAL A 54 -6.40 -7.47 -0.30
CA VAL A 54 -5.48 -6.96 -1.32
C VAL A 54 -4.05 -7.34 -1.06
N ASN A 55 -3.26 -7.43 -2.13
CA ASN A 55 -1.80 -7.54 -2.05
C ASN A 55 -1.20 -6.20 -2.44
N ILE A 56 -0.17 -5.79 -1.72
CA ILE A 56 0.43 -4.47 -1.85
C ILE A 56 1.94 -4.63 -2.01
N GLU A 57 2.48 -4.00 -3.03
CA GLU A 57 3.92 -3.79 -3.19
C GLU A 57 4.19 -2.30 -3.24
N VAL A 58 5.19 -1.85 -2.49
CA VAL A 58 5.61 -0.44 -2.47
C VAL A 58 7.00 -0.34 -3.07
N TYR A 59 7.15 0.57 -4.01
CA TYR A 59 8.40 0.83 -4.72
C TYR A 59 8.83 2.27 -4.50
N ASP A 60 10.12 2.47 -4.33
CA ASP A 60 10.73 3.79 -4.31
C ASP A 60 11.14 4.15 -5.74
N VAL A 61 10.51 5.17 -6.31
CA VAL A 61 10.70 5.55 -7.72
C VAL A 61 11.05 7.03 -7.82
N ASN A 62 12.09 7.31 -8.61
CA ASN A 62 12.45 8.67 -8.99
C ASN A 62 11.88 8.97 -10.38
N TYR A 63 10.80 9.75 -10.41
CA TYR A 63 10.10 10.08 -11.64
C TYR A 63 10.74 11.25 -12.39
N ASN A 64 10.79 11.12 -13.70
CA ASN A 64 11.15 12.20 -14.62
C ASN A 64 10.18 12.22 -15.81
N LEU A 65 8.88 12.25 -15.50
CA LEU A 65 7.80 12.35 -16.47
C LEU A 65 7.28 13.79 -16.52
N ASP A 66 6.61 14.18 -17.60
CA ASP A 66 6.13 15.55 -17.78
C ASP A 66 5.26 16.04 -16.63
N ARG A 67 4.40 15.16 -16.12
CA ARG A 67 3.45 15.49 -15.04
C ARG A 67 3.92 15.13 -13.65
N ILE A 68 4.93 14.28 -13.53
CA ILE A 68 5.40 13.76 -12.24
C ILE A 68 6.92 13.80 -12.24
N LYS A 69 7.49 14.59 -11.33
CA LYS A 69 8.95 14.70 -11.16
C LYS A 69 9.30 14.56 -9.69
N GLY A 70 10.33 13.79 -9.41
CA GLY A 70 10.88 13.59 -8.09
C GLY A 70 10.65 12.19 -7.53
N GLN A 71 11.03 12.03 -6.26
CA GLN A 71 10.99 10.76 -5.56
C GLN A 71 9.61 10.53 -4.94
N TYR A 72 9.00 9.39 -5.25
CA TYR A 72 7.72 8.99 -4.70
C TYR A 72 7.70 7.52 -4.33
N ASN A 73 7.01 7.20 -3.24
CA ASN A 73 6.57 5.84 -3.00
C ASN A 73 5.44 5.51 -3.98
N THR A 74 5.60 4.41 -4.70
CA THR A 74 4.66 3.95 -5.72
C THR A 74 4.04 2.65 -5.26
N TYR A 75 2.72 2.58 -5.26
CA TYR A 75 1.93 1.49 -4.70
C TYR A 75 1.33 0.66 -5.83
N LYS A 76 1.79 -0.57 -5.95
CA LYS A 76 1.21 -1.58 -6.84
C LYS A 76 0.23 -2.42 -6.02
N ILE A 77 -1.06 -2.30 -6.31
CA ILE A 77 -2.11 -2.96 -5.54
C ILE A 77 -2.83 -3.96 -6.43
N THR A 78 -2.86 -5.21 -5.99
CA THR A 78 -3.61 -6.30 -6.61
C THR A 78 -4.82 -6.61 -5.76
N PHE A 79 -6.00 -6.57 -6.37
CA PHE A 79 -7.27 -6.78 -5.70
C PHE A 79 -8.22 -7.64 -6.53
N PRO A 80 -9.21 -8.32 -5.90
CA PRO A 80 -10.22 -9.08 -6.65
C PRO A 80 -11.17 -8.11 -7.35
N ASP A 81 -11.35 -8.31 -8.64
CA ASP A 81 -12.32 -7.60 -9.45
C ASP A 81 -13.52 -8.50 -9.79
N LYS A 82 -14.31 -8.12 -10.78
CA LYS A 82 -15.50 -8.87 -11.22
C LYS A 82 -15.16 -10.34 -11.46
N LYS A 83 -15.97 -11.25 -10.92
CA LYS A 83 -15.81 -12.70 -11.02
C LYS A 83 -14.51 -13.23 -10.36
N ASP A 84 -14.05 -12.57 -9.31
CA ASP A 84 -12.85 -12.96 -8.55
C ASP A 84 -11.56 -13.01 -9.37
N LYS A 85 -11.52 -12.36 -10.53
CA LYS A 85 -10.28 -12.16 -11.28
C LYS A 85 -9.43 -11.09 -10.60
N PRO A 86 -8.12 -11.32 -10.52
CA PRO A 86 -7.23 -10.26 -9.99
C PRO A 86 -7.14 -9.10 -10.96
N ASP A 87 -7.15 -7.91 -10.42
CA ASP A 87 -6.83 -6.67 -11.12
C ASP A 87 -5.66 -5.99 -10.40
N THR A 88 -4.76 -5.40 -11.15
CA THR A 88 -3.57 -4.75 -10.60
C THR A 88 -3.47 -3.34 -11.15
N ASP A 89 -3.47 -2.37 -10.25
CA ASP A 89 -3.31 -0.96 -10.58
C ASP A 89 -2.16 -0.35 -9.80
N VAL A 90 -1.61 0.72 -10.33
CA VAL A 90 -0.49 1.45 -9.74
C VAL A 90 -0.92 2.85 -9.35
N TYR A 91 -0.57 3.24 -8.13
CA TYR A 91 -0.95 4.51 -7.52
C TYR A 91 0.24 5.20 -6.89
N LEU A 92 0.16 6.52 -6.80
CA LEU A 92 1.00 7.31 -5.90
C LEU A 92 0.17 8.41 -5.24
N ILE A 93 0.72 9.01 -4.20
CA ILE A 93 0.15 10.21 -3.58
C ILE A 93 1.07 11.37 -3.92
N ASN A 94 0.49 12.39 -4.61
CA ASN A 94 1.27 13.54 -5.07
C ASN A 94 1.56 14.54 -3.93
N LYS A 95 2.29 15.60 -4.24
CA LYS A 95 2.66 16.64 -3.27
C LYS A 95 1.46 17.40 -2.70
N GLU A 96 0.33 17.40 -3.41
CA GLU A 96 -0.94 17.97 -2.96
C GLU A 96 -1.77 17.01 -2.10
N ASN A 97 -1.19 15.86 -1.74
CA ASN A 97 -1.81 14.82 -0.92
C ASN A 97 -3.02 14.16 -1.60
N LYS A 98 -3.01 14.08 -2.91
CA LYS A 98 -4.05 13.44 -3.73
C LYS A 98 -3.55 12.12 -4.31
N VAL A 99 -4.45 11.14 -4.40
CA VAL A 99 -4.17 9.86 -5.04
C VAL A 99 -4.14 10.05 -6.55
N VAL A 100 -3.08 9.58 -7.19
CA VAL A 100 -2.91 9.54 -8.64
C VAL A 100 -2.89 8.09 -9.07
N ARG A 101 -3.79 7.70 -9.96
CA ARG A 101 -3.80 6.41 -10.61
C ARG A 101 -3.13 6.51 -11.98
N PHE A 102 -2.24 5.59 -12.27
CA PHE A 102 -1.66 5.51 -13.60
C PHE A 102 -2.64 4.84 -14.56
N SER A 103 -2.85 5.46 -15.72
CA SER A 103 -3.71 4.91 -16.76
C SER A 103 -3.04 3.76 -17.51
N SER A 104 -3.81 2.96 -18.23
CA SER A 104 -3.31 1.83 -19.01
C SER A 104 -2.23 2.21 -20.02
N GLY A 105 -2.26 3.44 -20.53
CA GLY A 105 -1.21 3.95 -21.43
C GLY A 105 0.13 4.22 -20.75
N ASP A 106 0.10 4.55 -19.47
CA ASP A 106 1.30 4.86 -18.67
C ASP A 106 1.81 3.62 -17.90
N GLU A 107 1.00 2.60 -17.73
CA GLU A 107 1.34 1.42 -16.93
C GLU A 107 2.59 0.69 -17.43
N SER A 108 2.76 0.56 -18.73
CA SER A 108 3.95 -0.09 -19.29
C SER A 108 5.23 0.68 -19.01
N ILE A 109 5.15 2.02 -19.03
CA ILE A 109 6.28 2.90 -18.71
C ILE A 109 6.62 2.78 -17.22
N VAL A 110 5.59 2.86 -16.39
CA VAL A 110 5.74 2.80 -14.93
C VAL A 110 6.21 1.41 -14.49
N ALA A 111 5.70 0.34 -15.08
CA ALA A 111 6.12 -1.03 -14.77
C ALA A 111 7.64 -1.22 -14.89
N ASN A 112 8.25 -0.61 -15.89
CA ASN A 112 9.72 -0.65 -16.08
C ASN A 112 10.46 0.17 -15.01
N MET A 113 9.80 1.08 -14.32
CA MET A 113 10.39 1.90 -13.26
C MET A 113 10.27 1.26 -11.87
N LEU A 114 9.45 0.21 -11.71
CA LEU A 114 9.23 -0.49 -10.43
C LEU A 114 10.37 -1.47 -10.15
N GLN A 115 11.54 -0.97 -9.83
CA GLN A 115 12.74 -1.79 -9.62
C GLN A 115 13.14 -1.93 -8.15
N LYS A 116 12.93 -0.90 -7.35
CA LYS A 116 13.32 -0.89 -5.94
C LYS A 116 12.11 -1.08 -5.03
N LYS A 117 11.77 -2.35 -4.77
CA LYS A 117 10.71 -2.69 -3.82
C LYS A 117 11.20 -2.44 -2.39
N VAL A 118 10.46 -1.65 -1.63
CA VAL A 118 10.79 -1.26 -0.26
C VAL A 118 9.84 -1.86 0.78
N TYR A 119 8.69 -2.36 0.36
CA TYR A 119 7.70 -2.98 1.25
C TYR A 119 6.76 -3.89 0.48
N GLU A 120 6.21 -4.92 1.14
CA GLU A 120 5.29 -5.87 0.54
C GLU A 120 4.33 -6.45 1.58
N GLU A 121 3.06 -6.60 1.19
CA GLU A 121 2.04 -7.33 1.95
C GLU A 121 1.31 -8.30 1.02
N ASN A 122 1.31 -9.58 1.36
CA ASN A 122 0.57 -10.61 0.64
C ASN A 122 -0.61 -11.10 1.50
N ASN A 123 -1.59 -10.22 1.70
CA ASN A 123 -2.73 -10.48 2.58
C ASN A 123 -3.73 -11.47 1.97
N ASN A 124 -3.80 -11.51 0.64
CA ASN A 124 -4.68 -12.41 -0.10
C ASN A 124 -3.84 -13.30 -1.02
N LYS A 125 -3.47 -14.47 -0.52
CA LYS A 125 -2.59 -15.42 -1.24
C LYS A 125 -3.22 -16.03 -2.48
N SER A 126 -4.54 -15.93 -2.64
CA SER A 126 -5.24 -16.42 -3.83
C SER A 126 -5.05 -15.53 -5.06
N LEU A 127 -4.64 -14.27 -4.85
CA LEU A 127 -4.41 -13.31 -5.92
C LEU A 127 -2.96 -13.37 -6.43
N LYS A 128 -2.82 -13.31 -7.75
CA LYS A 128 -1.51 -13.15 -8.39
C LYS A 128 -1.53 -11.86 -9.21
N ALA A 129 -0.47 -11.07 -9.10
CA ALA A 129 -0.31 -9.88 -9.93
C ALA A 129 -0.20 -10.26 -11.41
N GLU A 130 -0.89 -9.52 -12.29
CA GLU A 130 -0.91 -9.79 -13.71
C GLU A 130 0.26 -9.19 -14.50
N PHE A 131 1.10 -8.38 -13.85
CA PHE A 131 2.31 -7.84 -14.50
C PHE A 131 3.47 -7.61 -13.56
#